data_d02a8caa9c6c237d4c6c358f4a35fa12
#
_entry.id   d02a8caa9c6c237d4c6c358f4a35fa12
#
_cell.length_a   1.000
_cell.length_b   1.000
_cell.length_c   1.000
_cell.angle_alpha   90.00
_cell.angle_beta   90.00
_cell.angle_gamma   90.00
#
_symmetry.space_group_name_H-M   'P 1'
#
loop_
_entity.id
_entity.type
_entity.pdbx_description
1 polymer ?
#
loop_
_entity_poly.entity_id
_entity_poly.type
_entity_poly.pdbx_seq_one_letter_code
_entity_poly.pdbx_strand_id
1 'polypeptide(L)'
;DFLDGYSFYQLQGTDKQGHHTGSLIVINYSKNAIDQVIGMNKTILEKESDAEKATLKHSISKHVESYSKETAQQQLQGLKSNTVEGTKLSKDLKTINDKIPAQIMGAVDKMLATDKKTSTKDKQEFISYVEFMTKQLRVDATHVAYKPVQTRYGTAVTGDLRGGLSYDGFRNTYSLIGYAVPTDKGVSLQLLMSDDSSHDYWTNELNHMYQTQSLKGGK
;
A
#
# COMPACT_ATOMS: atom_id res chain seq x y z
N ASP A 1 -12.47 12.04 -9.43
CA ASP A 1 -11.66 12.00 -8.21
C ASP A 1 -11.07 10.61 -8.03
N PHE A 2 -9.78 10.55 -7.70
CA PHE A 2 -9.02 9.30 -7.57
C PHE A 2 -9.34 8.56 -6.26
N LEU A 3 -9.54 9.32 -5.19
CA LEU A 3 -9.86 8.83 -3.87
C LEU A 3 -11.30 9.23 -3.51
N ASP A 4 -12.10 8.25 -3.07
CA ASP A 4 -13.42 8.54 -2.47
C ASP A 4 -13.28 8.98 -1.01
N GLY A 5 -12.09 8.84 -0.43
CA GLY A 5 -11.75 9.29 0.91
C GLY A 5 -10.70 8.41 1.57
N TYR A 6 -10.17 8.93 2.67
CA TYR A 6 -9.30 8.17 3.56
C TYR A 6 -9.66 8.45 5.02
N SER A 7 -9.32 7.50 5.88
CA SER A 7 -9.47 7.63 7.33
C SER A 7 -8.22 7.08 8.00
N PHE A 8 -7.84 7.70 9.11
CA PHE A 8 -6.69 7.30 9.91
C PHE A 8 -7.13 7.03 11.35
N TYR A 9 -6.69 5.93 11.92
CA TYR A 9 -7.02 5.53 13.29
C TYR A 9 -5.74 5.12 14.02
N GLN A 10 -5.59 5.63 15.24
CA GLN A 10 -4.65 5.07 16.21
C GLN A 10 -5.37 4.00 17.02
N LEU A 11 -4.78 2.81 17.04
CA LEU A 11 -5.33 1.65 17.71
C LEU A 11 -4.48 1.32 18.93
N GLN A 12 -5.13 0.89 19.98
CA GLN A 12 -4.50 0.37 21.20
C GLN A 12 -5.16 -0.93 21.59
N GLY A 13 -4.37 -1.87 22.02
CA GLY A 13 -4.83 -3.15 22.52
C GLY A 13 -3.97 -3.67 23.66
N THR A 14 -4.45 -4.65 24.35
CA THR A 14 -3.73 -5.26 25.48
C THR A 14 -4.05 -6.75 25.51
N ASP A 15 -3.03 -7.54 25.70
CA ASP A 15 -3.14 -8.95 25.98
C ASP A 15 -2.21 -9.38 27.14
N LYS A 16 -1.96 -10.67 27.29
CA LYS A 16 -1.05 -11.19 28.33
C LYS A 16 0.42 -10.83 28.10
N GLN A 17 0.77 -10.42 26.87
CA GLN A 17 2.13 -10.03 26.48
C GLN A 17 2.38 -8.53 26.70
N GLY A 18 1.33 -7.74 26.86
CA GLY A 18 1.43 -6.32 27.16
C GLY A 18 0.51 -5.41 26.35
N HIS A 19 0.97 -4.18 26.16
CA HIS A 19 0.27 -3.18 25.36
C HIS A 19 0.73 -3.21 23.91
N HIS A 20 -0.22 -3.11 23.00
CA HIS A 20 0.00 -3.07 21.56
C HIS A 20 -0.55 -1.77 20.98
N THR A 21 0.25 -1.12 20.15
CA THR A 21 -0.18 0.09 19.42
C THR A 21 -0.11 -0.19 17.92
N GLY A 22 -1.01 0.40 17.18
CA GLY A 22 -1.03 0.29 15.72
C GLY A 22 -1.67 1.51 15.07
N SER A 23 -1.29 1.77 13.83
CA SER A 23 -1.86 2.82 13.00
C SER A 23 -2.60 2.18 11.83
N LEU A 24 -3.91 2.37 11.77
CA LEU A 24 -4.74 1.86 10.68
C LEU A 24 -5.10 3.00 9.72
N ILE A 25 -4.77 2.81 8.47
CA ILE A 25 -5.17 3.68 7.37
C ILE A 25 -6.18 2.93 6.51
N VAL A 26 -7.33 3.55 6.27
CA VAL A 26 -8.34 3.06 5.33
C VAL A 26 -8.39 4.02 4.15
N ILE A 27 -8.16 3.50 2.96
CA ILE A 27 -8.17 4.27 1.71
C ILE A 27 -9.23 3.65 0.78
N ASN A 28 -10.18 4.46 0.36
CA ASN A 28 -11.20 4.03 -0.59
C ASN A 28 -10.84 4.55 -1.99
N TYR A 29 -10.56 3.63 -2.88
CA TYR A 29 -10.29 3.92 -4.29
C TYR A 29 -11.57 3.76 -5.10
N SER A 30 -11.91 4.79 -5.88
CA SER A 30 -13.03 4.72 -6.82
C SER A 30 -12.70 3.80 -8.00
N LYS A 31 -13.74 3.40 -8.74
CA LYS A 31 -13.56 2.69 -10.02
C LYS A 31 -12.64 3.47 -10.96
N ASN A 32 -12.79 4.78 -11.05
CA ASN A 32 -11.96 5.65 -11.88
C ASN A 32 -10.48 5.62 -11.47
N ALA A 33 -10.18 5.42 -10.18
CA ALA A 33 -8.82 5.26 -9.71
C ALA A 33 -8.18 3.96 -10.20
N ILE A 34 -8.94 2.88 -10.21
CA ILE A 34 -8.50 1.59 -10.76
C ILE A 34 -8.19 1.76 -12.24
N ASP A 35 -9.07 2.45 -12.98
CA ASP A 35 -8.90 2.75 -14.40
C ASP A 35 -7.63 3.59 -14.65
N GLN A 36 -7.32 4.56 -13.79
CA GLN A 36 -6.12 5.38 -13.87
C GLN A 36 -4.84 4.60 -13.53
N VAL A 37 -4.85 3.75 -12.51
CA VAL A 37 -3.70 2.89 -12.18
C VAL A 37 -3.39 1.93 -13.32
N ILE A 38 -4.41 1.35 -13.93
CA ILE A 38 -4.28 0.56 -15.16
C ILE A 38 -3.74 1.42 -16.30
N GLY A 39 -4.20 2.67 -16.43
CA GLY A 39 -3.72 3.64 -17.42
C GLY A 39 -2.28 4.10 -17.18
N MET A 40 -1.85 4.28 -15.93
CA MET A 40 -0.46 4.60 -15.58
C MET A 40 0.51 3.46 -15.90
N ASN A 41 0.07 2.21 -15.79
CA ASN A 41 0.86 1.06 -16.25
C ASN A 41 1.08 1.08 -17.78
N LYS A 42 0.28 1.81 -18.56
CA LYS A 42 0.55 2.02 -20.00
C LYS A 42 1.87 2.73 -20.25
N THR A 43 2.26 3.68 -19.39
CA THR A 43 3.53 4.40 -19.53
C THR A 43 4.75 3.51 -19.29
N ILE A 44 4.58 2.47 -18.47
CA ILE A 44 5.63 1.45 -18.25
C ILE A 44 5.72 0.51 -19.46
N LEU A 45 4.62 0.32 -20.17
CA LEU A 45 4.49 -0.56 -21.33
C LEU A 45 4.83 0.12 -22.67
N GLU A 46 5.16 1.43 -22.68
CA GLU A 46 5.59 2.16 -23.89
C GLU A 46 6.89 1.63 -24.55
N LYS A 47 7.53 0.65 -23.91
CA LYS A 47 8.69 -0.07 -24.48
C LYS A 47 8.32 -1.36 -25.21
N GLU A 48 7.06 -1.73 -25.24
CA GLU A 48 6.57 -2.95 -25.91
C GLU A 48 6.10 -2.66 -27.35
N SER A 49 6.04 -3.71 -28.17
CA SER A 49 5.62 -3.59 -29.56
C SER A 49 4.19 -3.08 -29.71
N ASP A 50 3.86 -2.44 -30.83
CA ASP A 50 2.53 -1.88 -31.06
C ASP A 50 1.41 -2.92 -31.06
N ALA A 51 1.72 -4.18 -31.41
CA ALA A 51 0.78 -5.29 -31.34
C ALA A 51 0.46 -5.70 -29.89
N GLU A 52 1.47 -5.74 -29.02
CA GLU A 52 1.30 -6.02 -27.59
C GLU A 52 0.54 -4.90 -26.89
N LYS A 53 0.82 -3.63 -27.25
CA LYS A 53 0.09 -2.45 -26.76
C LYS A 53 -1.39 -2.51 -27.16
N ALA A 54 -1.70 -2.90 -28.39
CA ALA A 54 -3.08 -3.00 -28.88
C ALA A 54 -3.86 -4.09 -28.14
N THR A 55 -3.25 -5.26 -27.93
CA THR A 55 -3.84 -6.38 -27.21
C THR A 55 -4.09 -6.03 -25.75
N LEU A 56 -3.12 -5.39 -25.09
CA LEU A 56 -3.23 -4.97 -23.71
C LEU A 56 -4.28 -3.87 -23.54
N LYS A 57 -4.29 -2.88 -24.45
CA LYS A 57 -5.29 -1.79 -24.43
C LYS A 57 -6.71 -2.34 -24.60
N HIS A 58 -6.90 -3.33 -25.46
CA HIS A 58 -8.18 -4.01 -25.63
C HIS A 58 -8.58 -4.80 -24.38
N SER A 59 -7.65 -5.55 -23.80
CA SER A 59 -7.85 -6.33 -22.57
C SER A 59 -8.19 -5.42 -21.38
N ILE A 60 -7.47 -4.31 -21.23
CA ILE A 60 -7.70 -3.32 -20.17
C ILE A 60 -9.07 -2.66 -20.33
N SER A 61 -9.43 -2.19 -21.53
CA SER A 61 -10.73 -1.56 -21.79
C SER A 61 -11.88 -2.51 -21.47
N LYS A 62 -11.76 -3.78 -21.88
CA LYS A 62 -12.75 -4.80 -21.60
C LYS A 62 -12.90 -5.09 -20.09
N HIS A 63 -11.80 -5.09 -19.35
CA HIS A 63 -11.82 -5.26 -17.89
C HIS A 63 -12.47 -4.08 -17.17
N VAL A 64 -12.19 -2.85 -17.63
CA VAL A 64 -12.74 -1.62 -17.07
C VAL A 64 -14.26 -1.51 -17.29
N GLU A 65 -14.70 -1.84 -18.50
CA GLU A 65 -16.13 -1.86 -18.84
C GLU A 65 -16.92 -2.93 -18.08
N SER A 66 -16.27 -4.03 -17.71
CA SER A 66 -16.87 -5.17 -17.01
C SER A 66 -16.60 -5.22 -15.52
N TYR A 67 -16.01 -4.17 -14.91
CA TYR A 67 -15.76 -4.18 -13.47
C TYR A 67 -17.08 -4.29 -12.71
N SER A 68 -17.22 -5.38 -11.99
CA SER A 68 -18.18 -5.52 -10.91
C SER A 68 -17.48 -6.11 -9.70
N LYS A 69 -18.07 -5.93 -8.53
CA LYS A 69 -17.56 -6.52 -7.29
C LYS A 69 -17.48 -8.04 -7.42
N GLU A 70 -18.48 -8.66 -8.06
CA GLU A 70 -18.56 -10.11 -8.29
C GLU A 70 -17.42 -10.58 -9.17
N THR A 71 -17.13 -9.87 -10.27
CA THR A 71 -16.00 -10.19 -11.16
C THR A 71 -14.68 -10.08 -10.44
N ALA A 72 -14.47 -9.02 -9.65
CA ALA A 72 -13.26 -8.84 -8.85
C ALA A 72 -13.12 -9.97 -7.81
N GLN A 73 -14.18 -10.35 -7.14
CA GLN A 73 -14.17 -11.45 -6.16
C GLN A 73 -13.84 -12.80 -6.80
N GLN A 74 -14.39 -13.09 -7.98
CA GLN A 74 -14.07 -14.33 -8.72
C GLN A 74 -12.58 -14.38 -9.10
N GLN A 75 -12.02 -13.28 -9.56
CA GLN A 75 -10.59 -13.19 -9.87
C GLN A 75 -9.74 -13.41 -8.61
N LEU A 76 -10.13 -12.83 -7.49
CA LEU A 76 -9.42 -13.00 -6.22
C LEU A 76 -9.51 -14.43 -5.69
N GLN A 77 -10.64 -15.12 -5.87
CA GLN A 77 -10.76 -16.53 -5.50
C GLN A 77 -9.78 -17.44 -6.25
N GLY A 78 -9.47 -17.11 -7.50
CA GLY A 78 -8.48 -17.83 -8.32
C GLY A 78 -7.04 -17.49 -7.97
N LEU A 79 -6.79 -16.49 -7.13
CA LEU A 79 -5.46 -16.03 -6.78
C LEU A 79 -4.77 -17.02 -5.84
N LYS A 80 -3.59 -17.49 -6.21
CA LYS A 80 -2.80 -18.36 -5.32
C LYS A 80 -2.06 -17.49 -4.30
N SER A 81 -1.96 -17.99 -3.07
CA SER A 81 -1.08 -17.38 -2.07
C SER A 81 0.36 -17.37 -2.55
N ASN A 82 1.08 -16.33 -2.26
CA ASN A 82 2.48 -16.17 -2.63
C ASN A 82 3.27 -15.56 -1.46
N THR A 83 4.50 -16.03 -1.29
CA THR A 83 5.46 -15.49 -0.34
C THR A 83 6.74 -15.17 -1.12
N VAL A 84 7.26 -13.98 -0.93
CA VAL A 84 8.49 -13.50 -1.57
C VAL A 84 9.54 -13.29 -0.49
N GLU A 85 10.63 -14.02 -0.58
CA GLU A 85 11.73 -14.00 0.39
C GLU A 85 13.08 -14.12 -0.33
N GLY A 86 14.16 -13.95 0.43
CA GLY A 86 15.53 -14.24 -0.01
C GLY A 86 16.02 -13.32 -1.13
N THR A 87 16.72 -13.91 -2.10
CA THR A 87 17.44 -13.16 -3.15
C THR A 87 16.54 -12.28 -4.02
N LYS A 88 15.32 -12.73 -4.33
CA LYS A 88 14.36 -11.95 -5.12
C LYS A 88 13.95 -10.71 -4.34
N LEU A 89 13.60 -10.88 -3.06
CA LEU A 89 13.23 -9.78 -2.20
C LEU A 89 14.38 -8.78 -2.05
N SER A 90 15.62 -9.24 -1.85
CA SER A 90 16.79 -8.38 -1.75
C SER A 90 17.04 -7.55 -3.02
N LYS A 91 16.79 -8.12 -4.21
CA LYS A 91 16.92 -7.42 -5.48
C LYS A 91 15.87 -6.33 -5.62
N ASP A 92 14.63 -6.64 -5.28
CA ASP A 92 13.52 -5.69 -5.35
C ASP A 92 13.71 -4.54 -4.35
N LEU A 93 14.18 -4.86 -3.14
CA LEU A 93 14.51 -3.87 -2.10
C LEU A 93 15.66 -2.95 -2.51
N LYS A 94 16.68 -3.47 -3.18
CA LYS A 94 17.74 -2.62 -3.73
C LYS A 94 17.17 -1.60 -4.69
N THR A 95 16.32 -2.03 -5.62
CA THR A 95 15.67 -1.13 -6.58
C THR A 95 14.81 -0.07 -5.89
N ILE A 96 14.10 -0.46 -4.82
CA ILE A 96 13.30 0.48 -4.02
C ILE A 96 14.21 1.49 -3.32
N ASN A 97 15.22 1.04 -2.61
CA ASN A 97 16.16 1.90 -1.87
C ASN A 97 16.89 2.90 -2.79
N ASP A 98 17.23 2.49 -4.01
CA ASP A 98 17.86 3.37 -5.00
C ASP A 98 16.92 4.49 -5.48
N LYS A 99 15.60 4.28 -5.42
CA LYS A 99 14.58 5.23 -5.87
C LYS A 99 14.02 6.13 -4.76
N ILE A 100 14.07 5.70 -3.50
CA ILE A 100 13.48 6.41 -2.36
C ILE A 100 13.95 7.87 -2.29
N PRO A 101 15.25 8.20 -2.36
CA PRO A 101 15.70 9.58 -2.28
C PRO A 101 15.06 10.48 -3.33
N ALA A 102 15.03 10.05 -4.59
CA ALA A 102 14.44 10.81 -5.68
C ALA A 102 12.92 11.01 -5.51
N GLN A 103 12.21 9.99 -5.02
CA GLN A 103 10.77 10.08 -4.78
C GLN A 103 10.43 11.06 -3.65
N ILE A 104 11.19 11.00 -2.54
CA ILE A 104 11.00 11.92 -1.41
C ILE A 104 11.32 13.35 -1.85
N MET A 105 12.45 13.57 -2.55
CA MET A 105 12.82 14.89 -3.03
C MET A 105 11.77 15.44 -4.01
N GLY A 106 11.25 14.63 -4.92
CA GLY A 106 10.17 15.04 -5.82
C GLY A 106 8.87 15.43 -5.10
N ALA A 107 8.57 14.81 -3.97
CA ALA A 107 7.43 15.20 -3.12
C ALA A 107 7.71 16.53 -2.38
N VAL A 108 8.92 16.71 -1.86
CA VAL A 108 9.38 17.95 -1.22
C VAL A 108 9.32 19.13 -2.19
N ASP A 109 9.82 18.96 -3.40
CA ASP A 109 9.79 20.01 -4.42
C ASP A 109 8.36 20.45 -4.75
N LYS A 110 7.43 19.52 -4.90
CA LYS A 110 6.02 19.82 -5.13
C LYS A 110 5.39 20.57 -3.94
N MET A 111 5.71 20.17 -2.72
CA MET A 111 5.22 20.82 -1.50
C MET A 111 5.74 22.26 -1.42
N LEU A 112 7.04 22.48 -1.64
CA LEU A 112 7.67 23.79 -1.55
C LEU A 112 7.29 24.73 -2.70
N ALA A 113 6.94 24.19 -3.86
CA ALA A 113 6.43 24.98 -4.99
C ALA A 113 5.10 25.67 -4.67
N THR A 114 4.28 25.04 -3.84
CA THR A 114 2.97 25.59 -3.39
C THR A 114 3.08 26.51 -2.18
N ASP A 115 4.17 26.41 -1.43
CA ASP A 115 4.41 27.23 -0.24
C ASP A 115 4.92 28.63 -0.62
N LYS A 116 4.06 29.64 -0.36
CA LYS A 116 4.37 31.06 -0.59
C LYS A 116 4.82 31.79 0.67
N LYS A 117 4.82 31.13 1.82
CA LYS A 117 5.07 31.81 3.13
C LYS A 117 6.51 31.66 3.59
N THR A 118 7.14 30.53 3.29
CA THR A 118 8.51 30.24 3.72
C THR A 118 9.53 30.97 2.85
N SER A 119 10.55 31.54 3.46
CA SER A 119 11.62 32.23 2.75
C SER A 119 12.43 31.27 1.87
N THR A 120 13.05 31.80 0.81
CA THR A 120 13.91 30.99 -0.08
C THR A 120 15.06 30.33 0.69
N LYS A 121 15.62 31.02 1.68
CA LYS A 121 16.70 30.49 2.53
C LYS A 121 16.22 29.27 3.35
N ASP A 122 15.09 29.40 4.03
CA ASP A 122 14.55 28.32 4.84
C ASP A 122 14.14 27.11 4.01
N LYS A 123 13.61 27.34 2.81
CA LYS A 123 13.33 26.25 1.84
C LYS A 123 14.61 25.52 1.45
N GLN A 124 15.69 26.24 1.19
CA GLN A 124 16.98 25.62 0.81
C GLN A 124 17.59 24.82 1.96
N GLU A 125 17.49 25.33 3.19
CA GLU A 125 17.94 24.60 4.38
C GLU A 125 17.12 23.34 4.60
N PHE A 126 15.79 23.39 4.41
CA PHE A 126 14.91 22.25 4.49
C PHE A 126 15.22 21.19 3.43
N ILE A 127 15.43 21.60 2.17
CA ILE A 127 15.85 20.70 1.08
C ILE A 127 17.15 19.97 1.46
N SER A 128 18.16 20.72 1.89
CA SER A 128 19.46 20.15 2.26
C SER A 128 19.36 19.15 3.41
N TYR A 129 18.51 19.43 4.40
CA TYR A 129 18.23 18.54 5.50
C TYR A 129 17.55 17.25 5.03
N VAL A 130 16.51 17.36 4.21
CA VAL A 130 15.78 16.19 3.69
C VAL A 130 16.69 15.34 2.78
N GLU A 131 17.52 15.95 1.94
CA GLU A 131 18.51 15.22 1.13
C GLU A 131 19.47 14.42 2.01
N PHE A 132 19.99 15.02 3.07
CA PHE A 132 20.89 14.35 4.01
C PHE A 132 20.19 13.15 4.67
N MET A 133 18.97 13.35 5.15
CA MET A 133 18.16 12.31 5.80
C MET A 133 17.88 11.14 4.84
N THR A 134 17.43 11.44 3.63
CA THR A 134 17.02 10.42 2.67
C THR A 134 18.20 9.59 2.14
N LYS A 135 19.40 10.17 2.04
CA LYS A 135 20.59 9.42 1.65
C LYS A 135 20.97 8.32 2.64
N GLN A 136 20.63 8.48 3.91
CA GLN A 136 20.91 7.52 4.98
C GLN A 136 19.75 6.53 5.20
N LEU A 137 18.56 6.85 4.71
CA LEU A 137 17.38 6.02 4.88
C LEU A 137 17.48 4.73 4.05
N ARG A 138 17.27 3.60 4.71
CA ARG A 138 17.19 2.29 4.05
C ARG A 138 15.97 1.54 4.56
N VAL A 139 15.24 0.95 3.62
CA VAL A 139 14.11 0.06 3.88
C VAL A 139 14.57 -1.36 3.62
N ASP A 140 14.28 -2.25 4.53
CA ASP A 140 14.42 -3.69 4.32
C ASP A 140 13.09 -4.39 4.55
N ALA A 141 12.94 -5.59 3.99
CA ALA A 141 11.84 -6.48 4.29
C ALA A 141 12.39 -7.90 4.47
N THR A 142 11.92 -8.56 5.51
CA THR A 142 12.30 -9.94 5.82
C THR A 142 11.24 -10.93 5.35
N HIS A 143 10.02 -10.47 5.19
CA HIS A 143 8.88 -11.28 4.79
C HIS A 143 7.87 -10.45 4.02
N VAL A 144 7.40 -10.96 2.90
CA VAL A 144 6.27 -10.42 2.13
C VAL A 144 5.41 -11.59 1.69
N ALA A 145 4.17 -11.61 2.12
CA ALA A 145 3.21 -12.63 1.72
C ALA A 145 1.87 -12.00 1.37
N TYR A 146 1.12 -12.65 0.48
CA TYR A 146 -0.27 -12.31 0.23
C TYR A 146 -1.09 -13.57 -0.06
N LYS A 147 -2.37 -13.52 0.25
CA LYS A 147 -3.31 -14.60 -0.02
C LYS A 147 -4.74 -14.10 -0.13
N PRO A 148 -5.60 -14.76 -0.91
CA PRO A 148 -7.02 -14.54 -0.85
C PRO A 148 -7.58 -15.04 0.49
N VAL A 149 -8.54 -14.31 1.04
CA VAL A 149 -9.25 -14.64 2.26
C VAL A 149 -10.74 -14.43 2.08
N GLN A 150 -11.54 -15.29 2.70
CA GLN A 150 -12.98 -15.08 2.77
C GLN A 150 -13.29 -14.14 3.93
N THR A 151 -14.07 -13.11 3.66
CA THR A 151 -14.58 -12.18 4.64
C THR A 151 -16.11 -12.23 4.62
N ARG A 152 -16.74 -11.63 5.60
CA ARG A 152 -18.20 -11.49 5.63
C ARG A 152 -18.75 -10.76 4.39
N TYR A 153 -17.93 -9.98 3.72
CA TYR A 153 -18.30 -9.17 2.54
C TYR A 153 -17.85 -9.78 1.22
N GLY A 154 -17.36 -11.01 1.26
CA GLY A 154 -16.85 -11.73 0.10
C GLY A 154 -15.34 -11.91 0.13
N THR A 155 -14.77 -12.25 -1.01
CA THR A 155 -13.34 -12.49 -1.14
C THR A 155 -12.56 -11.18 -1.11
N ALA A 156 -11.55 -11.13 -0.24
CA ALA A 156 -10.55 -10.07 -0.15
C ALA A 156 -9.16 -10.64 -0.39
N VAL A 157 -8.15 -9.79 -0.55
CA VAL A 157 -6.74 -10.16 -0.47
C VAL A 157 -6.16 -9.59 0.81
N THR A 158 -5.54 -10.44 1.63
CA THR A 158 -4.68 -9.97 2.71
C THR A 158 -3.23 -10.00 2.28
N GLY A 159 -2.49 -8.98 2.67
CA GLY A 159 -1.04 -8.89 2.53
C GLY A 159 -0.38 -8.72 3.89
N ASP A 160 0.82 -9.25 4.00
CA ASP A 160 1.64 -9.22 5.20
C ASP A 160 3.07 -8.88 4.81
N LEU A 161 3.61 -7.82 5.42
CA LEU A 161 4.98 -7.40 5.24
C LEU A 161 5.63 -7.20 6.61
N ARG A 162 6.77 -7.82 6.82
CA ARG A 162 7.63 -7.58 7.98
C ARG A 162 8.97 -7.05 7.49
N GLY A 163 9.46 -5.99 8.12
CA GLY A 163 10.71 -5.38 7.69
C GLY A 163 11.21 -4.34 8.66
N GLY A 164 12.10 -3.50 8.21
CA GLY A 164 12.72 -2.48 9.00
C GLY A 164 13.02 -1.21 8.22
N LEU A 165 13.16 -0.15 8.97
CA LEU A 165 13.61 1.15 8.53
C LEU A 165 14.91 1.46 9.27
N SER A 166 16.01 1.59 8.53
CA SER A 166 17.31 1.92 9.08
C SER A 166 17.69 3.34 8.74
N TYR A 167 18.22 4.05 9.73
CA TYR A 167 18.70 5.41 9.62
C TYR A 167 19.80 5.63 10.65
N ASP A 168 20.97 6.15 10.24
CA ASP A 168 22.09 6.52 11.11
C ASP A 168 22.49 5.41 12.11
N GLY A 169 22.57 4.17 11.65
CA GLY A 169 22.91 3.01 12.48
C GLY A 169 21.79 2.46 13.35
N PHE A 170 20.67 3.15 13.46
CA PHE A 170 19.46 2.65 14.13
C PHE A 170 18.56 1.89 13.16
N ARG A 171 17.95 0.82 13.62
CA ARG A 171 16.96 0.05 12.86
C ARG A 171 15.72 -0.19 13.70
N ASN A 172 14.59 0.29 13.20
CA ASN A 172 13.27 -0.01 13.75
C ASN A 172 12.60 -1.09 12.90
N THR A 173 11.99 -2.06 13.53
CA THR A 173 11.26 -3.15 12.87
C THR A 173 9.77 -2.89 12.88
N TYR A 174 9.14 -3.13 11.73
CA TYR A 174 7.71 -2.88 11.54
C TYR A 174 7.01 -4.08 10.91
N SER A 175 5.76 -4.22 11.28
CA SER A 175 4.78 -5.07 10.62
C SER A 175 3.78 -4.20 9.87
N LEU A 176 3.47 -4.56 8.65
CA LEU A 176 2.39 -3.98 7.86
C LEU A 176 1.45 -5.09 7.43
N ILE A 177 0.21 -5.02 7.88
CA ILE A 177 -0.86 -5.95 7.50
C ILE A 177 -1.86 -5.19 6.66
N GLY A 178 -2.19 -5.71 5.49
CA GLY A 178 -3.10 -5.07 4.55
C GLY A 178 -4.26 -5.96 4.15
N TYR A 179 -5.40 -5.32 3.88
CA TYR A 179 -6.56 -5.93 3.25
C TYR A 179 -7.01 -5.07 2.07
N ALA A 180 -7.18 -5.71 0.93
CA ALA A 180 -7.81 -5.11 -0.24
C ALA A 180 -9.17 -5.77 -0.43
N VAL A 181 -10.22 -5.02 -0.22
CA VAL A 181 -11.60 -5.50 -0.25
C VAL A 181 -12.35 -4.86 -1.43
N PRO A 182 -12.78 -5.63 -2.42
CA PRO A 182 -13.64 -5.11 -3.48
C PRO A 182 -14.96 -4.59 -2.93
N THR A 183 -15.38 -3.42 -3.38
CA THR A 183 -16.65 -2.79 -3.05
C THR A 183 -17.44 -2.50 -4.33
N ASP A 184 -18.70 -2.17 -4.20
CA ASP A 184 -19.54 -1.79 -5.36
C ASP A 184 -19.05 -0.51 -6.05
N LYS A 185 -18.27 0.31 -5.34
CA LYS A 185 -17.72 1.59 -5.83
C LYS A 185 -16.27 1.50 -6.29
N GLY A 186 -15.56 0.41 -5.98
CA GLY A 186 -14.15 0.26 -6.28
C GLY A 186 -13.44 -0.71 -5.32
N VAL A 187 -12.37 -0.26 -4.67
CA VAL A 187 -11.58 -1.06 -3.72
C VAL A 187 -11.36 -0.27 -2.44
N SER A 188 -11.61 -0.90 -1.29
CA SER A 188 -11.16 -0.41 0.01
C SER A 188 -9.85 -1.08 0.38
N LEU A 189 -8.78 -0.28 0.52
CA LEU A 189 -7.49 -0.71 1.00
C LEU A 189 -7.36 -0.32 2.46
N GLN A 190 -7.07 -1.29 3.32
CA GLN A 190 -6.90 -1.11 4.76
C GLN A 190 -5.50 -1.58 5.13
N LEU A 191 -4.70 -0.67 5.68
CA LEU A 191 -3.30 -0.91 6.03
C LEU A 191 -3.09 -0.64 7.51
N LEU A 192 -2.68 -1.65 8.25
CA LEU A 192 -2.30 -1.54 9.66
C LEU A 192 -0.79 -1.67 9.79
N MET A 193 -0.17 -0.65 10.33
CA MET A 193 1.25 -0.61 10.67
C MET A 193 1.43 -0.66 12.18
N SER A 194 2.33 -1.50 12.64
CA SER A 194 2.70 -1.63 14.06
C SER A 194 4.17 -1.99 14.22
N ASP A 195 4.66 -2.03 15.44
CA ASP A 195 5.92 -2.68 15.73
C ASP A 195 5.84 -4.17 15.39
N ASP A 196 6.95 -4.75 14.97
CA ASP A 196 7.03 -6.16 14.58
C ASP A 196 6.65 -7.11 15.73
N SER A 197 6.95 -6.75 16.98
CA SER A 197 6.54 -7.48 18.17
C SER A 197 5.03 -7.59 18.36
N SER A 198 4.25 -6.68 17.79
CA SER A 198 2.78 -6.66 17.86
C SER A 198 2.11 -7.33 16.65
N HIS A 199 2.89 -7.91 15.73
CA HIS A 199 2.40 -8.49 14.49
C HIS A 199 1.30 -9.53 14.70
N ASP A 200 1.53 -10.52 15.55
CA ASP A 200 0.61 -11.62 15.77
C ASP A 200 -0.68 -11.15 16.45
N TYR A 201 -0.56 -10.22 17.40
CA TYR A 201 -1.71 -9.60 18.06
C TYR A 201 -2.62 -8.93 17.01
N TRP A 202 -2.07 -8.03 16.19
CA TRP A 202 -2.85 -7.29 15.21
C TRP A 202 -3.39 -8.17 14.08
N THR A 203 -2.65 -9.22 13.69
CA THR A 203 -3.14 -10.20 12.71
C THR A 203 -4.41 -10.90 13.21
N ASN A 204 -4.43 -11.29 14.47
CA ASN A 204 -5.59 -11.95 15.09
C ASN A 204 -6.78 -10.97 15.23
N GLU A 205 -6.53 -9.75 15.70
CA GLU A 205 -7.55 -8.72 15.85
C GLU A 205 -8.18 -8.32 14.50
N LEU A 206 -7.37 -8.13 13.46
CA LEU A 206 -7.90 -7.83 12.13
C LEU A 206 -8.71 -8.99 11.56
N ASN A 207 -8.25 -10.23 11.70
CA ASN A 207 -9.01 -11.39 11.27
C ASN A 207 -10.36 -11.47 11.97
N HIS A 208 -10.39 -11.24 13.30
CA HIS A 208 -11.63 -11.19 14.06
C HIS A 208 -12.54 -10.07 13.57
N MET A 209 -12.00 -8.88 13.35
CA MET A 209 -12.72 -7.73 12.82
C MET A 209 -13.39 -8.05 11.47
N TYR A 210 -12.66 -8.66 10.52
CA TYR A 210 -13.20 -8.99 9.19
C TYR A 210 -14.27 -10.08 9.22
N GLN A 211 -14.27 -10.93 10.24
CA GLN A 211 -15.31 -11.94 10.43
C GLN A 211 -16.56 -11.38 11.12
N THR A 212 -16.41 -10.37 11.96
CA THR A 212 -17.48 -9.88 12.85
C THR A 212 -18.06 -8.51 12.45
N GLN A 213 -17.36 -7.73 11.63
CA GLN A 213 -17.82 -6.39 11.24
C GLN A 213 -19.19 -6.39 10.58
N SER A 214 -20.04 -5.46 11.05
CA SER A 214 -21.22 -5.00 10.31
C SER A 214 -20.90 -3.65 9.66
N LEU A 215 -20.98 -3.55 8.33
CA LEU A 215 -20.98 -2.24 7.69
C LEU A 215 -22.28 -1.53 8.08
N LYS A 216 -22.19 -0.45 8.87
CA LYS A 216 -23.32 0.46 9.06
C LYS A 216 -23.57 1.16 7.72
N GLY A 217 -24.63 0.79 7.01
CA GLY A 217 -25.05 1.50 5.81
C GLY A 217 -25.45 0.63 4.61
N GLY A 218 -25.45 -0.67 4.71
CA GLY A 218 -26.12 -1.54 3.73
C GLY A 218 -27.59 -1.74 4.11
N LYS A 219 -28.48 -0.88 3.60
CA LYS A 219 -29.87 -1.25 3.36
C LYS A 219 -29.94 -1.84 1.97
#